data_d11a39e95714b98a2eab3ef81ea03545
#
_entry.id   d11a39e95714b98a2eab3ef81ea03545
#
_cell.length_a   1.000
_cell.length_b   1.000
_cell.length_c   1.000
_cell.angle_alpha   90.00
_cell.angle_beta   90.00
_cell.angle_gamma   90.00
#
_symmetry.space_group_name_H-M   'P 1'
#
loop_
_entity.id
_entity.type
_entity.pdbx_description
1 polymer ?
#
loop_
_entity_poly.entity_id
_entity_poly.type
_entity_poly.pdbx_seq_one_letter_code
_entity_poly.pdbx_strand_id
1 'polypeptide(L)'
;MLRTRDLTKRFGGLTAVDDVSFELGDELCSLIGPNGAGKTTFFNLLTGVLEPSDGTVELRRDEQWDDITDAPPHETAQRGIHRSYQVTSVFPNSTVLENVRVAEQAHGSDSTRFWRNVDHFEEYTERAHEILERVGLADRAHDPPSTLSHGAKRKLEVGMALAGDPSVLLLDEPNAGVSSESVDEVRDLIEDVAEDHAVLLVEHNMDIVMDVSERVVVLHQGAVIADGPPEAVRANPDVQSAYLGGYEPGSLDEGDESTDEGGVA
;
A
#
# COMPACT_ATOMS: atom_id res chain seq x y z
N MET A 1 6.07 -6.64 13.53
CA MET A 1 5.84 -5.19 13.69
C MET A 1 4.36 -4.85 13.85
N LEU A 2 3.46 -5.36 13.01
CA LEU A 2 2.02 -5.11 13.04
C LEU A 2 1.27 -6.45 13.06
N ARG A 3 0.17 -6.58 13.82
CA ARG A 3 -0.68 -7.78 13.75
C ARG A 3 -2.15 -7.45 13.88
N THR A 4 -2.97 -8.33 13.32
CA THR A 4 -4.42 -8.34 13.52
C THR A 4 -4.84 -9.67 14.12
N ARG A 5 -5.92 -9.67 14.91
CA ARG A 5 -6.53 -10.87 15.46
C ARG A 5 -8.02 -10.84 15.19
N ASP A 6 -8.49 -11.85 14.49
CA ASP A 6 -9.90 -12.08 14.18
C ASP A 6 -10.60 -10.84 13.59
N LEU A 7 -9.80 -10.03 12.83
CA LEU A 7 -10.24 -8.74 12.34
C LEU A 7 -11.38 -8.88 11.35
N THR A 8 -12.50 -8.25 11.65
CA THR A 8 -13.72 -8.37 10.86
C THR A 8 -14.31 -7.00 10.56
N LYS A 9 -14.78 -6.79 9.32
CA LYS A 9 -15.54 -5.61 8.91
C LYS A 9 -16.78 -5.97 8.13
N ARG A 10 -17.93 -5.53 8.65
CA ARG A 10 -19.25 -5.72 8.04
C ARG A 10 -19.82 -4.36 7.62
N PHE A 11 -20.37 -4.31 6.43
CA PHE A 11 -21.14 -3.19 5.91
C PHE A 11 -22.59 -3.66 5.65
N GLY A 12 -23.47 -3.49 6.63
CA GLY A 12 -24.82 -4.08 6.56
C GLY A 12 -24.76 -5.60 6.42
N GLY A 13 -25.24 -6.13 5.31
CA GLY A 13 -25.23 -7.57 5.03
C GLY A 13 -23.95 -8.10 4.37
N LEU A 14 -23.01 -7.23 4.02
CA LEU A 14 -21.75 -7.62 3.38
C LEU A 14 -20.64 -7.70 4.41
N THR A 15 -19.94 -8.83 4.50
CA THR A 15 -18.68 -8.96 5.23
C THR A 15 -17.54 -8.72 4.24
N ALA A 16 -16.81 -7.61 4.41
CA ALA A 16 -15.71 -7.20 3.52
C ALA A 16 -14.34 -7.69 3.99
N VAL A 17 -14.17 -7.90 5.30
CA VAL A 17 -13.03 -8.56 5.94
C VAL A 17 -13.63 -9.50 6.98
N ASP A 18 -13.23 -10.76 6.98
CA ASP A 18 -13.84 -11.84 7.75
C ASP A 18 -12.75 -12.65 8.47
N ASP A 19 -12.67 -12.48 9.79
CA ASP A 19 -11.81 -13.23 10.70
C ASP A 19 -10.32 -13.25 10.27
N VAL A 20 -9.79 -12.08 9.83
CA VAL A 20 -8.42 -11.99 9.35
C VAL A 20 -7.45 -11.83 10.51
N SER A 21 -6.70 -12.90 10.79
CA SER A 21 -5.54 -12.89 11.68
C SER A 21 -4.26 -12.89 10.84
N PHE A 22 -3.48 -11.81 10.95
CA PHE A 22 -2.30 -11.52 10.14
C PHE A 22 -1.21 -10.93 11.03
N GLU A 23 0.04 -11.25 10.77
CA GLU A 23 1.18 -10.64 11.44
C GLU A 23 2.23 -10.23 10.40
N LEU A 24 2.65 -8.97 10.41
CA LEU A 24 3.74 -8.43 9.62
C LEU A 24 4.99 -8.37 10.50
N GLY A 25 6.04 -9.08 10.08
CA GLY A 25 7.37 -9.01 10.67
C GLY A 25 8.17 -7.82 10.16
N ASP A 26 9.47 -7.96 10.22
CA ASP A 26 10.44 -7.05 9.61
C ASP A 26 10.78 -7.60 8.22
N GLU A 27 9.86 -7.40 7.28
CA GLU A 27 9.86 -8.04 5.98
C GLU A 27 9.10 -7.21 4.95
N LEU A 28 9.30 -7.48 3.66
CA LEU A 28 8.44 -7.05 2.58
C LEU A 28 7.37 -8.12 2.32
N CYS A 29 6.16 -7.82 2.77
CA CYS A 29 5.00 -8.69 2.57
C CYS A 29 4.05 -8.07 1.55
N SER A 30 3.63 -8.83 0.54
CA SER A 30 2.58 -8.39 -0.39
C SER A 30 1.22 -8.96 -0.02
N LEU A 31 0.21 -8.10 -0.04
CA LEU A 31 -1.20 -8.47 0.09
C LEU A 31 -1.86 -8.42 -1.29
N ILE A 32 -2.20 -9.57 -1.82
CA ILE A 32 -2.82 -9.69 -3.14
C ILE A 32 -4.24 -10.28 -3.06
N GLY A 33 -4.95 -10.26 -4.17
CA GLY A 33 -6.30 -10.83 -4.28
C GLY A 33 -7.09 -10.15 -5.40
N PRO A 34 -8.15 -10.77 -5.91
CA PRO A 34 -8.98 -10.18 -6.95
C PRO A 34 -9.66 -8.88 -6.51
N ASN A 35 -10.27 -8.16 -7.47
CA ASN A 35 -11.06 -6.99 -7.17
C ASN A 35 -12.23 -7.35 -6.25
N GLY A 36 -12.45 -6.55 -5.20
CA GLY A 36 -13.46 -6.83 -4.20
C GLY A 36 -13.06 -7.86 -3.13
N ALA A 37 -11.81 -8.34 -3.11
CA ALA A 37 -11.33 -9.29 -2.11
C ALA A 37 -11.27 -8.73 -0.67
N GLY A 38 -11.32 -7.40 -0.48
CA GLY A 38 -11.26 -6.75 0.83
C GLY A 38 -9.96 -6.00 1.12
N LYS A 39 -8.98 -5.99 0.21
CA LYS A 39 -7.65 -5.38 0.41
C LYS A 39 -7.71 -3.92 0.88
N THR A 40 -8.44 -3.07 0.18
CA THR A 40 -8.58 -1.64 0.55
C THR A 40 -9.30 -1.48 1.90
N THR A 41 -10.29 -2.33 2.20
CA THR A 41 -10.96 -2.35 3.50
C THR A 41 -9.98 -2.73 4.59
N PHE A 42 -9.17 -3.76 4.38
CA PHE A 42 -8.15 -4.20 5.33
C PHE A 42 -7.12 -3.08 5.60
N PHE A 43 -6.59 -2.44 4.57
CA PHE A 43 -5.70 -1.27 4.73
C PHE A 43 -6.34 -0.12 5.51
N ASN A 44 -7.62 0.15 5.26
CA ASN A 44 -8.35 1.19 5.98
C ASN A 44 -8.58 0.84 7.46
N LEU A 45 -8.69 -0.44 7.80
CA LEU A 45 -8.74 -0.92 9.18
C LEU A 45 -7.38 -0.75 9.88
N LEU A 46 -6.27 -1.13 9.21
CA LEU A 46 -4.92 -0.98 9.75
C LEU A 46 -4.54 0.47 10.04
N THR A 47 -5.08 1.41 9.26
CA THR A 47 -4.78 2.85 9.38
C THR A 47 -5.79 3.62 10.22
N GLY A 48 -6.79 2.96 10.83
CA GLY A 48 -7.84 3.62 11.62
C GLY A 48 -8.81 4.48 10.80
N VAL A 49 -8.77 4.41 9.46
CA VAL A 49 -9.76 5.08 8.56
C VAL A 49 -11.13 4.43 8.70
N LEU A 50 -11.16 3.13 8.98
CA LEU A 50 -12.37 2.37 9.30
C LEU A 50 -12.21 1.71 10.66
N GLU A 51 -13.26 1.78 11.47
CA GLU A 51 -13.37 1.01 12.70
C GLU A 51 -13.75 -0.45 12.35
N PRO A 52 -13.11 -1.47 12.95
CA PRO A 52 -13.51 -2.85 12.78
C PRO A 52 -14.89 -3.11 13.38
N SER A 53 -15.57 -4.16 12.90
CA SER A 53 -16.81 -4.65 13.52
C SER A 53 -16.51 -5.65 14.64
N ASP A 54 -15.33 -6.29 14.58
CA ASP A 54 -14.81 -7.25 15.57
C ASP A 54 -13.32 -7.43 15.36
N GLY A 55 -12.62 -7.97 16.37
CA GLY A 55 -11.18 -8.21 16.34
C GLY A 55 -10.34 -7.00 16.71
N THR A 56 -9.02 -7.13 16.62
CA THR A 56 -8.05 -6.10 17.06
C THR A 56 -6.96 -5.86 16.04
N VAL A 57 -6.40 -4.64 16.09
CA VAL A 57 -5.17 -4.23 15.41
C VAL A 57 -4.14 -3.84 16.47
N GLU A 58 -2.97 -4.42 16.42
CA GLU A 58 -1.92 -4.20 17.42
C GLU A 58 -0.59 -3.87 16.72
N LEU A 59 0.12 -2.88 17.26
CA LEU A 59 1.45 -2.44 16.79
C LEU A 59 2.50 -2.80 17.84
N ARG A 60 3.64 -3.36 17.39
CA ARG A 60 4.75 -3.68 18.28
C ARG A 60 5.61 -2.45 18.53
N ARG A 61 5.75 -2.07 19.81
CA ARG A 61 6.63 -0.99 20.27
C ARG A 61 7.40 -1.47 21.48
N ASP A 62 8.71 -1.23 21.52
CA ASP A 62 9.57 -1.59 22.66
C ASP A 62 9.34 -3.02 23.17
N GLU A 63 9.21 -3.99 22.24
CA GLU A 63 8.93 -5.41 22.51
C GLU A 63 7.53 -5.73 23.08
N GLN A 64 6.65 -4.75 23.19
CA GLN A 64 5.27 -4.91 23.64
C GLN A 64 4.30 -4.68 22.47
N TRP A 65 3.14 -5.32 22.57
CA TRP A 65 2.05 -5.11 21.62
C TRP A 65 1.07 -4.11 22.19
N ASP A 66 0.96 -2.98 21.52
CA ASP A 66 0.02 -1.91 21.85
C ASP A 66 -1.24 -2.08 21.00
N ASP A 67 -2.40 -2.12 21.63
CA ASP A 67 -3.68 -2.10 20.94
C ASP A 67 -3.93 -0.71 20.34
N ILE A 68 -4.14 -0.68 19.03
CA ILE A 68 -4.41 0.54 18.26
C ILE A 68 -5.76 0.49 17.53
N THR A 69 -6.61 -0.47 17.89
CA THR A 69 -7.88 -0.78 17.20
C THR A 69 -8.77 0.46 17.05
N ASP A 70 -8.88 1.25 18.12
CA ASP A 70 -9.73 2.44 18.16
C ASP A 70 -8.95 3.75 17.88
N ALA A 71 -7.68 3.65 17.48
CA ALA A 71 -6.86 4.81 17.20
C ALA A 71 -7.31 5.49 15.89
N PRO A 72 -7.58 6.80 15.90
CA PRO A 72 -7.89 7.53 14.68
C PRO A 72 -6.65 7.63 13.77
N PRO A 73 -6.80 7.90 12.45
CA PRO A 73 -5.70 7.86 11.49
C PRO A 73 -4.46 8.69 11.89
N HIS A 74 -4.67 9.87 12.49
CA HIS A 74 -3.55 10.72 12.88
C HIS A 74 -2.75 10.13 14.05
N GLU A 75 -3.41 9.43 14.99
CA GLU A 75 -2.71 8.73 16.07
C GLU A 75 -1.99 7.48 15.56
N THR A 76 -2.62 6.74 14.64
CA THR A 76 -2.02 5.57 14.00
C THR A 76 -0.74 5.97 13.27
N ALA A 77 -0.77 7.10 12.53
CA ALA A 77 0.40 7.65 11.88
C ALA A 77 1.48 8.09 12.88
N GLN A 78 1.12 8.81 13.95
CA GLN A 78 2.07 9.19 15.01
C GLN A 78 2.68 8.01 15.77
N ARG A 79 2.04 6.85 15.71
CA ARG A 79 2.56 5.60 16.28
C ARG A 79 3.50 4.85 15.35
N GLY A 80 3.67 5.34 14.10
CA GLY A 80 4.63 4.82 13.13
C GLY A 80 4.03 3.88 12.06
N ILE A 81 2.71 3.93 11.80
CA ILE A 81 2.11 3.28 10.63
C ILE A 81 1.80 4.35 9.59
N HIS A 82 2.57 4.39 8.52
CA HIS A 82 2.36 5.33 7.43
C HIS A 82 1.83 4.63 6.18
N ARG A 83 1.07 5.37 5.37
CA ARG A 83 0.50 4.86 4.13
C ARG A 83 0.72 5.82 2.98
N SER A 84 1.20 5.29 1.85
CA SER A 84 1.09 5.99 0.57
C SER A 84 -0.35 5.83 0.04
N TYR A 85 -0.97 6.93 -0.37
CA TYR A 85 -2.34 6.90 -0.88
C TYR A 85 -2.32 6.83 -2.41
N GLN A 86 -3.25 6.04 -2.99
CA GLN A 86 -3.45 5.92 -4.43
C GLN A 86 -3.84 7.26 -5.11
N VAL A 87 -4.45 8.16 -4.36
CA VAL A 87 -4.75 9.53 -4.82
C VAL A 87 -3.64 10.45 -4.36
N THR A 88 -2.94 11.06 -5.31
CA THR A 88 -1.83 11.98 -5.10
C THR A 88 -2.17 13.06 -4.06
N SER A 89 -1.71 12.89 -2.83
CA SER A 89 -1.95 13.80 -1.70
C SER A 89 -0.84 14.86 -1.60
N VAL A 90 -0.31 15.32 -2.74
CA VAL A 90 0.72 16.36 -2.77
C VAL A 90 0.11 17.76 -2.73
N PHE A 91 0.80 18.69 -2.11
CA PHE A 91 0.47 20.11 -2.15
C PHE A 91 0.94 20.70 -3.49
N PRO A 92 0.04 20.96 -4.46
CA PRO A 92 0.44 21.26 -5.83
C PRO A 92 1.09 22.65 -5.99
N ASN A 93 0.88 23.53 -5.02
CA ASN A 93 1.42 24.90 -5.00
C ASN A 93 2.73 25.03 -4.19
N SER A 94 3.21 23.94 -3.64
CA SER A 94 4.46 23.85 -2.89
C SER A 94 5.50 23.11 -3.73
N THR A 95 6.78 23.27 -3.42
CA THR A 95 7.85 22.51 -4.07
C THR A 95 7.86 21.04 -3.60
N VAL A 96 8.59 20.19 -4.33
CA VAL A 96 8.84 18.79 -3.95
C VAL A 96 9.43 18.70 -2.53
N LEU A 97 10.43 19.54 -2.24
CA LEU A 97 11.03 19.63 -0.90
C LEU A 97 10.03 20.05 0.17
N GLU A 98 9.20 21.06 -0.10
CA GLU A 98 8.21 21.53 0.87
C GLU A 98 7.16 20.46 1.17
N ASN A 99 6.80 19.62 0.21
CA ASN A 99 5.89 18.50 0.42
C ASN A 99 6.46 17.49 1.44
N VAL A 100 7.71 17.06 1.27
CA VAL A 100 8.36 16.14 2.21
C VAL A 100 8.59 16.80 3.56
N ARG A 101 9.03 18.07 3.58
CA ARG A 101 9.22 18.81 4.82
C ARG A 101 7.94 18.96 5.64
N VAL A 102 6.80 19.21 5.00
CA VAL A 102 5.50 19.29 5.69
C VAL A 102 5.12 17.93 6.26
N ALA A 103 5.40 16.82 5.56
CA ALA A 103 5.19 15.49 6.08
C ALA A 103 6.07 15.23 7.31
N GLU A 104 7.36 15.58 7.28
CA GLU A 104 8.26 15.50 8.44
C GLU A 104 7.73 16.29 9.66
N GLN A 105 7.26 17.51 9.43
CA GLN A 105 6.68 18.34 10.50
C GLN A 105 5.42 17.73 11.11
N ALA A 106 4.60 17.06 10.32
CA ALA A 106 3.35 16.46 10.79
C ALA A 106 3.59 15.30 11.76
N HIS A 107 4.72 14.60 11.62
CA HIS A 107 5.12 13.49 12.47
C HIS A 107 5.98 13.92 13.68
N GLY A 108 6.58 15.12 13.62
CA GLY A 108 7.35 15.68 14.73
C GLY A 108 6.50 15.92 15.98
N SER A 109 7.09 15.74 17.17
CA SER A 109 6.43 15.94 18.46
C SER A 109 5.99 17.39 18.73
N ASP A 110 6.35 18.31 17.84
CA ASP A 110 6.15 19.77 18.00
C ASP A 110 4.92 20.33 17.25
N SER A 111 4.06 19.48 16.71
CA SER A 111 2.87 19.88 15.92
C SER A 111 1.92 20.84 16.66
N THR A 112 2.06 21.01 18.01
CA THR A 112 1.25 21.90 18.83
C THR A 112 1.99 23.17 19.30
N ARG A 113 3.28 23.34 18.99
CA ARG A 113 4.12 24.44 19.49
C ARG A 113 4.44 25.47 18.42
N PHE A 114 3.50 26.33 18.09
CA PHE A 114 3.62 27.43 17.10
C PHE A 114 4.72 28.47 17.38
N TRP A 115 5.47 28.36 18.48
CA TRP A 115 6.41 29.38 18.95
C TRP A 115 7.87 28.91 19.06
N ARG A 116 8.23 27.75 18.52
CA ARG A 116 9.61 27.25 18.56
C ARG A 116 10.31 27.33 17.21
N ASN A 117 11.37 28.07 17.27
CA ASN A 117 12.66 28.14 16.58
C ASN A 117 12.76 27.79 15.08
N VAL A 118 13.38 28.76 14.40
CA VAL A 118 13.99 28.69 13.07
C VAL A 118 14.90 27.46 12.94
N ASP A 119 15.59 27.04 14.02
CA ASP A 119 16.53 25.91 14.06
C ASP A 119 15.84 24.55 13.76
N HIS A 120 14.60 24.33 14.19
CA HIS A 120 13.83 23.12 13.83
C HIS A 120 13.43 23.08 12.35
N PHE A 121 13.30 24.23 11.71
CA PHE A 121 13.04 24.28 10.28
C PHE A 121 14.23 23.79 9.46
N GLU A 122 15.45 24.01 9.93
CA GLU A 122 16.66 23.51 9.28
C GLU A 122 16.73 21.98 9.40
N GLU A 123 16.46 21.41 10.57
CA GLU A 123 16.44 19.96 10.80
C GLU A 123 15.42 19.23 9.90
N TYR A 124 14.17 19.72 9.83
CA TYR A 124 13.17 19.13 8.93
C TYR A 124 13.53 19.29 7.46
N THR A 125 14.23 20.37 7.11
CA THR A 125 14.68 20.59 5.74
C THR A 125 15.83 19.64 5.38
N GLU A 126 16.77 19.40 6.30
CA GLU A 126 17.86 18.45 6.12
C GLU A 126 17.32 17.02 5.94
N ARG A 127 16.42 16.57 6.83
CA ARG A 127 15.77 15.26 6.71
C ARG A 127 14.97 15.14 5.42
N ALA A 128 14.26 16.18 5.02
CA ALA A 128 13.52 16.17 3.74
C ALA A 128 14.47 16.05 2.54
N HIS A 129 15.67 16.63 2.59
CA HIS A 129 16.69 16.43 1.56
C HIS A 129 17.21 14.99 1.54
N GLU A 130 17.51 14.41 2.69
CA GLU A 130 17.94 13.01 2.81
C GLU A 130 16.90 12.06 2.22
N ILE A 131 15.61 12.28 2.52
CA ILE A 131 14.53 11.51 1.92
C ILE A 131 14.48 11.70 0.40
N LEU A 132 14.63 12.95 -0.09
CA LEU A 132 14.62 13.21 -1.53
C LEU A 132 15.83 12.58 -2.24
N GLU A 133 16.98 12.50 -1.60
CA GLU A 133 18.14 11.76 -2.12
C GLU A 133 17.80 10.27 -2.22
N ARG A 134 17.23 9.68 -1.17
CA ARG A 134 16.83 8.28 -1.12
C ARG A 134 15.82 7.90 -2.20
N VAL A 135 14.80 8.74 -2.42
CA VAL A 135 13.79 8.48 -3.45
C VAL A 135 14.23 8.96 -4.85
N GLY A 136 15.44 9.46 -5.02
CA GLY A 136 16.00 9.91 -6.31
C GLY A 136 15.32 11.15 -6.88
N LEU A 137 14.94 12.10 -6.02
CA LEU A 137 14.29 13.37 -6.39
C LEU A 137 15.07 14.62 -5.93
N ALA A 138 16.30 14.48 -5.45
CA ALA A 138 17.10 15.60 -4.95
C ALA A 138 17.27 16.73 -5.98
N ASP A 139 17.54 16.39 -7.25
CA ASP A 139 17.68 17.35 -8.34
C ASP A 139 16.39 18.10 -8.68
N ARG A 140 15.25 17.61 -8.22
CA ARG A 140 13.92 18.15 -8.45
C ARG A 140 13.31 18.81 -7.20
N ALA A 141 14.11 18.98 -6.13
CA ALA A 141 13.67 19.50 -4.82
C ALA A 141 12.89 20.83 -4.92
N HIS A 142 13.28 21.70 -5.80
CA HIS A 142 12.68 23.03 -5.98
C HIS A 142 11.59 23.10 -7.06
N ASP A 143 11.33 21.99 -7.73
CA ASP A 143 10.29 21.94 -8.77
C ASP A 143 8.89 21.81 -8.14
N PRO A 144 7.84 22.32 -8.81
CA PRO A 144 6.48 22.02 -8.42
C PRO A 144 6.12 20.57 -8.79
N PRO A 145 5.38 19.81 -7.94
CA PRO A 145 4.99 18.43 -8.22
C PRO A 145 4.24 18.23 -9.53
N SER A 146 3.59 19.28 -10.04
CA SER A 146 2.88 19.25 -11.32
C SER A 146 3.78 18.97 -12.53
N THR A 147 5.09 19.25 -12.42
CA THR A 147 6.08 19.01 -13.49
C THR A 147 6.70 17.62 -13.44
N LEU A 148 6.42 16.86 -12.40
CA LEU A 148 6.92 15.49 -12.25
C LEU A 148 6.18 14.51 -13.17
N SER A 149 6.91 13.51 -13.69
CA SER A 149 6.31 12.33 -14.33
C SER A 149 5.48 11.54 -13.33
N HIS A 150 4.67 10.60 -13.80
CA HIS A 150 3.89 9.72 -12.90
C HIS A 150 4.80 8.91 -11.97
N GLY A 151 5.89 8.34 -12.47
CA GLY A 151 6.87 7.63 -11.64
C GLY A 151 7.52 8.52 -10.59
N ALA A 152 7.95 9.74 -10.97
CA ALA A 152 8.53 10.70 -10.02
C ALA A 152 7.51 11.18 -8.96
N LYS A 153 6.22 11.28 -9.31
CA LYS A 153 5.17 11.55 -8.32
C LYS A 153 5.00 10.40 -7.34
N ARG A 154 5.08 9.15 -7.81
CA ARG A 154 5.05 7.96 -6.93
C ARG A 154 6.24 7.92 -5.98
N LYS A 155 7.45 8.23 -6.48
CA LYS A 155 8.62 8.38 -5.62
C LYS A 155 8.43 9.46 -4.56
N LEU A 156 7.82 10.60 -4.92
CA LEU A 156 7.50 11.66 -3.95
C LEU A 156 6.49 11.18 -2.89
N GLU A 157 5.46 10.44 -3.28
CA GLU A 157 4.46 9.89 -2.35
C GLU A 157 5.10 8.88 -1.38
N VAL A 158 5.99 8.02 -1.86
CA VAL A 158 6.79 7.14 -1.00
C VAL A 158 7.67 7.96 -0.07
N GLY A 159 8.37 8.99 -0.57
CA GLY A 159 9.18 9.89 0.25
C GLY A 159 8.38 10.60 1.34
N MET A 160 7.17 11.08 1.03
CA MET A 160 6.28 11.66 2.05
C MET A 160 5.81 10.63 3.08
N ALA A 161 5.64 9.37 2.68
CA ALA A 161 5.28 8.30 3.61
C ALA A 161 6.47 7.83 4.48
N LEU A 162 7.70 7.99 4.01
CA LEU A 162 8.92 7.76 4.78
C LEU A 162 9.17 8.86 5.83
N ALA A 163 8.60 10.04 5.63
CA ALA A 163 8.73 11.14 6.56
C ALA A 163 8.26 10.74 7.96
N GLY A 164 9.06 11.06 8.98
CA GLY A 164 8.76 10.67 10.37
C GLY A 164 9.20 9.26 10.73
N ASP A 165 9.98 8.58 9.90
CA ASP A 165 10.63 7.29 10.18
C ASP A 165 9.64 6.20 10.65
N PRO A 166 8.73 5.73 9.77
CA PRO A 166 7.69 4.77 10.15
C PRO A 166 8.26 3.39 10.46
N SER A 167 7.75 2.72 11.49
CA SER A 167 8.05 1.31 11.73
C SER A 167 7.33 0.37 10.76
N VAL A 168 6.20 0.81 10.19
CA VAL A 168 5.41 0.07 9.21
C VAL A 168 4.98 1.00 8.08
N LEU A 169 5.31 0.63 6.85
CA LEU A 169 4.92 1.34 5.64
C LEU A 169 3.90 0.53 4.83
N LEU A 170 2.75 1.12 4.59
CA LEU A 170 1.69 0.55 3.78
C LEU A 170 1.72 1.18 2.38
N LEU A 171 2.05 0.42 1.35
CA LEU A 171 2.11 0.87 -0.03
C LEU A 171 0.92 0.34 -0.82
N ASP A 172 0.09 1.25 -1.34
CA ASP A 172 -1.13 0.92 -2.05
C ASP A 172 -0.97 1.18 -3.56
N GLU A 173 -0.71 0.12 -4.32
CA GLU A 173 -0.52 0.12 -5.78
C GLU A 173 0.51 1.17 -6.25
N PRO A 174 1.75 1.16 -5.74
CA PRO A 174 2.75 2.16 -6.07
C PRO A 174 3.12 2.20 -7.55
N ASN A 175 2.88 1.12 -8.30
CA ASN A 175 3.13 1.06 -9.74
C ASN A 175 1.92 1.43 -10.61
N ALA A 176 0.76 1.79 -10.01
CA ALA A 176 -0.42 2.15 -10.78
C ALA A 176 -0.19 3.43 -11.61
N GLY A 177 -0.37 3.32 -12.94
CA GLY A 177 -0.20 4.44 -13.88
C GLY A 177 1.26 4.83 -14.17
N VAL A 178 2.23 4.07 -13.67
CA VAL A 178 3.65 4.26 -13.97
C VAL A 178 3.96 3.67 -15.35
N SER A 179 4.80 4.34 -16.15
CA SER A 179 5.26 3.81 -17.42
C SER A 179 6.20 2.61 -17.20
N SER A 180 6.25 1.68 -18.15
CA SER A 180 7.11 0.50 -18.06
C SER A 180 8.59 0.83 -17.80
N GLU A 181 9.06 1.97 -18.30
CA GLU A 181 10.43 2.45 -18.08
C GLU A 181 10.72 2.87 -16.62
N SER A 182 9.67 3.28 -15.88
CA SER A 182 9.79 3.74 -14.49
C SER A 182 9.38 2.68 -13.46
N VAL A 183 8.84 1.55 -13.89
CA VAL A 183 8.43 0.45 -12.98
C VAL A 183 9.63 -0.10 -12.21
N ASP A 184 10.77 -0.32 -12.91
CA ASP A 184 11.98 -0.82 -12.29
C ASP A 184 12.52 0.15 -11.22
N GLU A 185 12.47 1.46 -11.48
CA GLU A 185 12.90 2.46 -10.51
C GLU A 185 12.02 2.51 -9.25
N VAL A 186 10.72 2.28 -9.39
CA VAL A 186 9.79 2.23 -8.23
C VAL A 186 9.97 0.91 -7.49
N ARG A 187 10.22 -0.19 -8.20
CA ARG A 187 10.54 -1.49 -7.59
C ARG A 187 11.82 -1.40 -6.75
N ASP A 188 12.91 -0.90 -7.33
CA ASP A 188 14.19 -0.76 -6.64
C ASP A 188 14.06 0.12 -5.38
N LEU A 189 13.22 1.17 -5.45
CA LEU A 189 12.90 2.00 -4.28
C LEU A 189 12.14 1.22 -3.20
N ILE A 190 11.18 0.37 -3.57
CA ILE A 190 10.42 -0.45 -2.60
C ILE A 190 11.36 -1.44 -1.90
N GLU A 191 12.27 -2.07 -2.64
CA GLU A 191 13.29 -2.98 -2.09
C GLU A 191 14.23 -2.24 -1.14
N ASP A 192 14.73 -1.05 -1.53
CA ASP A 192 15.58 -0.21 -0.67
C ASP A 192 14.88 0.18 0.65
N VAL A 193 13.61 0.56 0.57
CA VAL A 193 12.82 0.94 1.75
C VAL A 193 12.58 -0.27 2.67
N ALA A 194 12.40 -1.45 2.11
CA ALA A 194 12.17 -2.67 2.88
C ALA A 194 13.42 -3.16 3.64
N GLU A 195 14.62 -2.62 3.36
CA GLU A 195 15.83 -2.95 4.13
C GLU A 195 15.75 -2.47 5.59
N ASP A 196 15.00 -1.39 5.88
CA ASP A 196 14.91 -0.76 7.22
C ASP A 196 13.48 -0.57 7.73
N HIS A 197 12.45 -0.87 6.93
CA HIS A 197 11.05 -0.74 7.35
C HIS A 197 10.27 -2.02 7.07
N ALA A 198 9.36 -2.37 7.95
CA ALA A 198 8.36 -3.39 7.62
C ALA A 198 7.40 -2.84 6.56
N VAL A 199 7.31 -3.51 5.41
CA VAL A 199 6.50 -3.05 4.27
C VAL A 199 5.36 -4.00 4.01
N LEU A 200 4.13 -3.48 3.96
CA LEU A 200 2.97 -4.18 3.43
C LEU A 200 2.56 -3.54 2.11
N LEU A 201 2.75 -4.28 1.03
CA LEU A 201 2.52 -3.85 -0.35
C LEU A 201 1.21 -4.42 -0.90
N VAL A 202 0.33 -3.59 -1.44
CA VAL A 202 -0.76 -4.03 -2.32
C VAL A 202 -0.37 -3.78 -3.76
N GLU A 203 -0.37 -4.83 -4.57
CA GLU A 203 -0.07 -4.76 -6.00
C GLU A 203 -0.94 -5.72 -6.81
N HIS A 204 -1.16 -5.37 -8.07
CA HIS A 204 -1.87 -6.20 -9.04
C HIS A 204 -0.95 -6.86 -10.05
N ASN A 205 0.26 -6.35 -10.21
CA ASN A 205 1.26 -6.93 -11.09
C ASN A 205 1.96 -8.09 -10.38
N MET A 206 1.60 -9.32 -10.78
CA MET A 206 2.13 -10.53 -10.17
C MET A 206 3.64 -10.68 -10.37
N ASP A 207 4.20 -10.17 -11.46
CA ASP A 207 5.64 -10.25 -11.71
C ASP A 207 6.40 -9.44 -10.66
N ILE A 208 5.94 -8.21 -10.37
CA ILE A 208 6.52 -7.38 -9.31
C ILE A 208 6.37 -8.06 -7.95
N VAL A 209 5.18 -8.55 -7.61
CA VAL A 209 4.93 -9.23 -6.33
C VAL A 209 5.86 -10.42 -6.13
N MET A 210 6.06 -11.23 -7.19
CA MET A 210 6.93 -12.41 -7.10
C MET A 210 8.41 -12.05 -7.01
N ASP A 211 8.82 -10.92 -7.57
CA ASP A 211 10.22 -10.49 -7.57
C ASP A 211 10.62 -9.84 -6.24
N VAL A 212 9.77 -8.96 -5.66
CA VAL A 212 10.18 -8.15 -4.50
C VAL A 212 9.77 -8.74 -3.16
N SER A 213 8.75 -9.62 -3.11
CA SER A 213 8.18 -10.04 -1.82
C SER A 213 8.92 -11.20 -1.20
N GLU A 214 9.19 -11.09 0.10
CA GLU A 214 9.64 -12.22 0.91
C GLU A 214 8.47 -13.14 1.29
N ARG A 215 7.28 -12.55 1.43
CA ARG A 215 6.05 -13.24 1.78
C ARG A 215 4.85 -12.64 1.04
N VAL A 216 3.92 -13.51 0.67
CA VAL A 216 2.68 -13.12 -0.02
C VAL A 216 1.48 -13.65 0.75
N VAL A 217 0.53 -12.77 1.02
CA VAL A 217 -0.77 -13.09 1.62
C VAL A 217 -1.87 -12.87 0.59
N VAL A 218 -2.75 -13.82 0.45
CA VAL A 218 -3.84 -13.76 -0.54
C VAL A 218 -5.17 -13.61 0.15
N LEU A 219 -5.84 -12.49 -0.11
CA LEU A 219 -7.22 -12.25 0.30
C LEU A 219 -8.19 -12.65 -0.81
N HIS A 220 -9.23 -13.38 -0.44
CA HIS A 220 -10.35 -13.70 -1.33
C HIS A 220 -11.67 -13.65 -0.53
N GLN A 221 -12.64 -12.86 -1.00
CA GLN A 221 -13.95 -12.68 -0.36
C GLN A 221 -13.85 -12.33 1.15
N GLY A 222 -12.87 -11.50 1.50
CA GLY A 222 -12.65 -11.03 2.87
C GLY A 222 -11.79 -11.94 3.75
N ALA A 223 -11.47 -13.15 3.34
CA ALA A 223 -10.68 -14.11 4.12
C ALA A 223 -9.30 -14.35 3.51
N VAL A 224 -8.33 -14.73 4.33
CA VAL A 224 -7.00 -15.20 3.87
C VAL A 224 -7.12 -16.63 3.37
N ILE A 225 -6.75 -16.85 2.11
CA ILE A 225 -6.78 -18.20 1.49
C ILE A 225 -5.37 -18.79 1.30
N ALA A 226 -4.33 -17.95 1.35
CA ALA A 226 -2.95 -18.39 1.31
C ALA A 226 -2.04 -17.38 2.01
N ASP A 227 -0.97 -17.87 2.61
CA ASP A 227 0.03 -17.10 3.31
C ASP A 227 1.36 -17.86 3.28
N GLY A 228 2.41 -17.27 2.69
CA GLY A 228 3.71 -17.92 2.58
C GLY A 228 4.63 -17.31 1.52
N PRO A 229 5.77 -17.95 1.25
CA PRO A 229 6.69 -17.47 0.24
C PRO A 229 6.05 -17.47 -1.16
N PRO A 230 6.46 -16.53 -2.04
CA PRO A 230 5.85 -16.32 -3.36
C PRO A 230 5.63 -17.60 -4.18
N GLU A 231 6.63 -18.47 -4.24
CA GLU A 231 6.56 -19.73 -5.00
C GLU A 231 5.48 -20.69 -4.47
N ALA A 232 5.31 -20.77 -3.15
CA ALA A 232 4.29 -21.61 -2.53
C ALA A 232 2.89 -21.06 -2.81
N VAL A 233 2.71 -19.75 -2.75
CA VAL A 233 1.44 -19.07 -3.06
C VAL A 233 1.08 -19.23 -4.53
N ARG A 234 2.05 -19.08 -5.44
CA ARG A 234 1.86 -19.28 -6.88
C ARG A 234 1.39 -20.70 -7.24
N ALA A 235 1.91 -21.69 -6.51
CA ALA A 235 1.57 -23.11 -6.72
C ALA A 235 0.25 -23.54 -6.06
N ASN A 236 -0.36 -22.67 -5.23
CA ASN A 236 -1.57 -23.01 -4.48
C ASN A 236 -2.81 -23.06 -5.40
N PRO A 237 -3.53 -24.21 -5.46
CA PRO A 237 -4.72 -24.38 -6.31
C PRO A 237 -5.86 -23.41 -5.96
N ASP A 238 -6.05 -23.08 -4.68
CA ASP A 238 -7.10 -22.18 -4.23
C ASP A 238 -6.83 -20.74 -4.72
N VAL A 239 -5.56 -20.33 -4.73
CA VAL A 239 -5.12 -19.04 -5.29
C VAL A 239 -5.38 -19.01 -6.79
N GLN A 240 -4.97 -20.07 -7.52
CA GLN A 240 -5.20 -20.18 -8.96
C GLN A 240 -6.71 -20.11 -9.28
N SER A 241 -7.55 -20.81 -8.52
CA SER A 241 -8.99 -20.79 -8.68
C SER A 241 -9.60 -19.41 -8.41
N ALA A 242 -9.12 -18.69 -7.38
CA ALA A 242 -9.58 -17.35 -7.04
C ALA A 242 -9.30 -16.32 -8.14
N TYR A 243 -8.19 -16.44 -8.85
CA TYR A 243 -7.84 -15.58 -9.98
C TYR A 243 -8.45 -16.02 -11.32
N LEU A 244 -8.69 -17.32 -11.51
CA LEU A 244 -9.27 -17.90 -12.73
C LEU A 244 -10.79 -18.06 -12.64
N GLY A 245 -11.39 -17.93 -11.46
CA GLY A 245 -12.81 -18.17 -11.17
C GLY A 245 -13.82 -17.27 -11.87
N GLY A 246 -13.38 -16.45 -12.84
CA GLY A 246 -14.20 -15.77 -13.82
C GLY A 246 -14.05 -16.34 -15.25
N TYR A 247 -13.21 -17.36 -15.45
CA TYR A 247 -13.00 -18.00 -16.73
C TYR A 247 -13.46 -19.45 -16.65
N GLU A 248 -14.74 -19.72 -16.97
CA GLU A 248 -15.18 -21.06 -17.32
C GLU A 248 -14.56 -21.42 -18.69
N PRO A 249 -13.64 -22.41 -18.78
CA PRO A 249 -13.18 -22.91 -20.06
C PRO A 249 -14.32 -23.72 -20.67
N GLY A 250 -15.15 -23.11 -21.50
CA GLY A 250 -16.26 -23.80 -22.16
C GLY A 250 -17.40 -22.93 -22.69
N SER A 251 -17.41 -21.62 -22.44
CA SER A 251 -18.47 -20.74 -22.94
C SER A 251 -18.16 -20.04 -24.26
N LEU A 252 -17.13 -20.50 -25.00
CA LEU A 252 -16.91 -20.12 -26.39
C LEU A 252 -17.15 -21.36 -27.24
N ASP A 253 -18.37 -21.55 -27.66
CA ASP A 253 -18.78 -22.12 -28.93
C ASP A 253 -20.11 -22.89 -28.79
N GLU A 254 -21.20 -22.24 -28.93
CA GLU A 254 -22.41 -22.72 -29.59
C GLU A 254 -23.22 -21.51 -30.01
N GLY A 255 -22.76 -20.83 -31.04
CA GLY A 255 -23.40 -19.64 -31.57
C GLY A 255 -23.25 -19.56 -33.07
N ASP A 256 -24.19 -20.24 -33.75
CA ASP A 256 -24.75 -19.80 -35.01
C ASP A 256 -23.97 -20.12 -36.30
N GLU A 257 -23.96 -21.41 -36.65
CA GLU A 257 -24.08 -21.83 -38.05
C GLU A 257 -25.55 -21.86 -38.45
N SER A 258 -26.19 -20.72 -38.65
CA SER A 258 -27.39 -20.66 -39.46
C SER A 258 -27.02 -20.37 -40.92
N THR A 259 -26.84 -21.42 -41.64
CA THR A 259 -27.02 -21.55 -43.09
C THR A 259 -28.00 -20.54 -43.67
N ASP A 260 -27.48 -19.58 -44.43
CA ASP A 260 -28.24 -18.88 -45.46
C ASP A 260 -28.06 -19.62 -46.78
N GLU A 261 -28.95 -20.57 -47.04
CA GLU A 261 -29.16 -21.12 -48.40
C GLU A 261 -30.35 -20.41 -49.02
N GLY A 262 -30.05 -19.61 -50.00
CA GLY A 262 -30.65 -19.67 -51.31
C GLY A 262 -32.09 -19.24 -51.49
N GLY A 263 -32.28 -18.39 -52.40
CA GLY A 263 -33.58 -18.12 -52.99
C GLY A 263 -33.55 -17.13 -54.12
N VAL A 264 -33.05 -17.60 -55.24
CA VAL A 264 -33.26 -16.95 -56.54
C VAL A 264 -34.75 -17.02 -56.91
N ALA A 265 -35.34 -15.89 -57.23
CA ALA A 265 -36.28 -15.67 -58.34
C ALA A 265 -36.63 -14.18 -58.45
#